data_25b5560d4963a9550231a415027791ca
#
_entry.id   25b5560d4963a9550231a415027791ca
#
_cell.length_a   1.000
_cell.length_b   1.000
_cell.length_c   1.000
_cell.angle_alpha   90.00
_cell.angle_beta   90.00
_cell.angle_gamma   90.00
#
_symmetry.space_group_name_H-M   'P 1'
#
loop_
_entity.id
_entity.type
_entity.pdbx_description
1 polymer ?
#
loop_
_entity_poly.entity_id
_entity_poly.type
_entity_poly.pdbx_seq_one_letter_code
_entity_poly.pdbx_strand_id
1 'polypeptide(L)'
;MRRIVLFAAAALLAVSTSAQARDTRLELSLQELLSSQEARDAGIDGSVRFYLAGQPVRVAQRMGEDVTNKKTNAANKSDEQACRWVALSALKALQSGAQARGANAVVDIVSFYKRNEFRSSTNYECYAGTILAGVALKGTYARVN
;
A
#
# COMPACT_ATOMS: atom_id res chain seq x y z
N MET A 1 6.01 -31.33 -70.34
CA MET A 1 6.71 -31.37 -69.03
C MET A 1 6.24 -30.15 -68.19
N ARG A 2 5.37 -30.41 -67.23
CA ARG A 2 4.90 -29.34 -66.28
C ARG A 2 5.78 -29.38 -65.04
N ARG A 3 6.51 -28.31 -64.81
CA ARG A 3 7.28 -28.14 -63.57
C ARG A 3 6.35 -27.55 -62.52
N ILE A 4 6.06 -28.33 -61.49
CA ILE A 4 5.32 -27.88 -60.31
C ILE A 4 6.34 -27.22 -59.37
N VAL A 5 6.21 -25.93 -59.14
CA VAL A 5 7.00 -25.19 -58.13
C VAL A 5 6.18 -25.21 -56.84
N LEU A 6 6.67 -25.96 -55.85
CA LEU A 6 6.12 -25.98 -54.50
C LEU A 6 6.67 -24.76 -53.72
N PHE A 7 5.82 -23.79 -53.47
CA PHE A 7 6.12 -22.73 -52.50
C PHE A 7 5.85 -23.25 -51.06
N ALA A 8 6.91 -23.48 -50.34
CA ALA A 8 6.81 -23.75 -48.91
C ALA A 8 6.65 -22.40 -48.19
N ALA A 9 5.43 -22.10 -47.71
CA ALA A 9 5.18 -20.97 -46.84
C ALA A 9 5.60 -21.36 -45.43
N ALA A 10 6.73 -20.81 -44.98
CA ALA A 10 7.13 -20.90 -43.58
C ALA A 10 6.31 -19.89 -42.76
N ALA A 11 5.33 -20.38 -42.00
CA ALA A 11 4.60 -19.58 -41.03
C ALA A 11 5.50 -19.36 -39.80
N LEU A 12 6.03 -18.15 -39.64
CA LEU A 12 6.66 -17.72 -38.40
C LEU A 12 5.56 -17.48 -37.37
N LEU A 13 5.40 -18.39 -36.42
CA LEU A 13 4.63 -18.19 -35.22
C LEU A 13 5.40 -17.21 -34.31
N ALA A 14 5.01 -15.95 -34.34
CA ALA A 14 5.47 -14.97 -33.37
C ALA A 14 4.83 -15.31 -32.01
N VAL A 15 5.59 -15.95 -31.13
CA VAL A 15 5.19 -16.13 -29.72
C VAL A 15 5.30 -14.78 -29.03
N SER A 16 4.18 -14.09 -28.93
CA SER A 16 4.09 -12.86 -28.10
C SER A 16 4.16 -13.29 -26.65
N THR A 17 5.33 -13.21 -26.04
CA THR A 17 5.46 -13.28 -24.59
C THR A 17 4.92 -11.98 -24.03
N SER A 18 3.67 -12.00 -23.55
CA SER A 18 3.15 -10.90 -22.75
C SER A 18 3.94 -10.87 -21.43
N ALA A 19 4.86 -9.90 -21.29
CA ALA A 19 5.51 -9.62 -20.03
C ALA A 19 4.43 -9.08 -19.08
N GLN A 20 3.93 -9.92 -18.18
CA GLN A 20 3.05 -9.47 -17.10
C GLN A 20 3.84 -8.63 -16.12
N ALA A 21 3.34 -7.42 -15.84
CA ALA A 21 3.91 -6.58 -14.80
C ALA A 21 3.81 -7.29 -13.44
N ARG A 22 4.92 -7.34 -12.70
CA ARG A 22 4.98 -7.91 -11.35
C ARG A 22 4.17 -7.05 -10.39
N ASP A 23 3.36 -7.69 -9.56
CA ASP A 23 2.56 -7.04 -8.51
C ASP A 23 2.55 -7.97 -7.29
N THR A 24 3.65 -7.93 -6.53
CA THR A 24 3.85 -8.79 -5.37
C THR A 24 3.15 -8.19 -4.16
N ARG A 25 2.24 -8.97 -3.56
CA ARG A 25 1.55 -8.60 -2.33
C ARG A 25 2.39 -8.96 -1.12
N LEU A 26 2.64 -7.97 -0.25
CA LEU A 26 3.30 -8.16 1.03
C LEU A 26 2.33 -7.79 2.16
N GLU A 27 2.40 -8.53 3.25
CA GLU A 27 1.79 -8.19 4.53
C GLU A 27 2.89 -7.86 5.52
N LEU A 28 2.89 -6.64 6.04
CA LEU A 28 3.95 -6.14 6.90
C LEU A 28 3.38 -5.60 8.21
N SER A 29 4.14 -5.73 9.28
CA SER A 29 3.74 -5.27 10.62
C SER A 29 3.67 -3.75 10.70
N LEU A 30 2.51 -3.24 11.07
CA LEU A 30 2.35 -1.81 11.35
C LEU A 30 3.13 -1.40 12.60
N GLN A 31 3.13 -2.23 13.64
CA GLN A 31 3.85 -1.95 14.89
C GLN A 31 5.35 -1.81 14.67
N GLU A 32 5.94 -2.70 13.87
CA GLU A 32 7.36 -2.61 13.53
C GLU A 32 7.67 -1.33 12.76
N LEU A 33 6.80 -0.97 11.81
CA LEU A 33 6.97 0.26 11.05
C LEU A 33 6.90 1.50 11.95
N LEU A 34 5.90 1.59 12.82
CA LEU A 34 5.73 2.73 13.74
C LEU A 34 6.87 2.86 14.75
N SER A 35 7.51 1.76 15.11
CA SER A 35 8.64 1.73 16.04
C SER A 35 9.99 2.00 15.37
N SER A 36 10.02 2.13 14.05
CA SER A 36 11.24 2.26 13.27
C SER A 36 11.84 3.67 13.34
N GLN A 37 13.14 3.77 13.03
CA GLN A 37 13.80 5.06 12.85
C GLN A 37 13.25 5.79 11.63
N GLU A 38 12.94 5.07 10.57
CA GLU A 38 12.35 5.65 9.36
C GLU A 38 11.02 6.36 9.66
N ALA A 39 10.20 5.83 10.54
CA ALA A 39 8.96 6.49 10.96
C ALA A 39 9.23 7.82 11.66
N ARG A 40 10.20 7.85 12.57
CA ARG A 40 10.61 9.08 13.25
C ARG A 40 11.16 10.10 12.27
N ASP A 41 12.03 9.68 11.37
CA ASP A 41 12.62 10.53 10.34
C ASP A 41 11.58 11.08 9.36
N ALA A 42 10.52 10.31 9.10
CA ALA A 42 9.38 10.74 8.29
C ALA A 42 8.45 11.72 9.01
N GLY A 43 8.63 11.94 10.31
CA GLY A 43 7.80 12.84 11.10
C GLY A 43 6.55 12.22 11.70
N ILE A 44 6.53 10.89 11.86
CA ILE A 44 5.52 10.19 12.65
C ILE A 44 5.94 10.32 14.12
N ASP A 45 5.32 11.26 14.83
CA ASP A 45 5.81 11.75 16.12
C ASP A 45 4.95 11.31 17.32
N GLY A 46 3.94 10.47 17.11
CA GLY A 46 3.03 10.02 18.16
C GLY A 46 1.91 11.00 18.51
N SER A 47 1.86 12.18 17.89
CA SER A 47 0.75 13.14 18.08
C SER A 47 -0.59 12.58 17.61
N VAL A 48 -0.56 11.67 16.65
CA VAL A 48 -1.71 10.90 16.17
C VAL A 48 -1.38 9.43 16.31
N ARG A 49 -2.23 8.70 17.01
CA ARG A 49 -2.09 7.25 17.18
C ARG A 49 -2.85 6.50 16.09
N PHE A 50 -2.29 5.40 15.64
CA PHE A 50 -2.86 4.58 14.58
C PHE A 50 -3.29 3.23 15.12
N TYR A 51 -4.55 2.86 14.88
CA TYR A 51 -5.13 1.60 15.32
C TYR A 51 -5.70 0.84 14.13
N LEU A 52 -5.14 -0.34 13.88
CA LEU A 52 -5.72 -1.25 12.91
C LEU A 52 -7.07 -1.77 13.39
N ALA A 53 -7.95 -2.10 12.45
CA ALA A 53 -9.22 -2.71 12.77
C ALA A 53 -9.03 -3.98 13.61
N GLY A 54 -9.80 -4.09 14.69
CA GLY A 54 -9.68 -5.19 15.65
C GLY A 54 -8.75 -4.90 16.84
N GLN A 55 -7.95 -3.84 16.78
CA GLN A 55 -7.18 -3.40 17.95
C GLN A 55 -8.08 -2.70 18.95
N PRO A 56 -7.92 -2.98 20.26
CA PRO A 56 -8.75 -2.33 21.28
C PRO A 56 -8.38 -0.85 21.42
N VAL A 57 -9.41 0.00 21.38
CA VAL A 57 -9.27 1.44 21.57
C VAL A 57 -10.60 2.02 22.06
N ARG A 58 -10.54 2.96 22.99
CA ARG A 58 -11.70 3.71 23.44
C ARG A 58 -11.88 4.98 22.62
N VAL A 59 -12.89 4.99 21.77
CA VAL A 59 -13.21 6.13 20.92
C VAL A 59 -14.19 7.03 21.65
N ALA A 60 -13.77 8.27 21.93
CA ALA A 60 -14.65 9.30 22.52
C ALA A 60 -15.51 9.96 21.44
N GLN A 61 -14.93 10.20 20.25
CA GLN A 61 -15.63 10.86 19.15
C GLN A 61 -15.08 10.37 17.81
N ARG A 62 -15.95 9.99 16.91
CA ARG A 62 -15.62 9.69 15.50
C ARG A 62 -15.79 10.97 14.67
N MET A 63 -14.81 11.25 13.81
CA MET A 63 -14.69 12.54 13.11
C MET A 63 -14.58 12.36 11.58
N GLY A 64 -15.12 11.29 11.06
CA GLY A 64 -15.17 11.02 9.64
C GLY A 64 -14.12 10.03 9.15
N GLU A 65 -14.45 9.39 8.05
CA GLU A 65 -13.63 8.38 7.39
C GLU A 65 -12.83 9.00 6.25
N ASP A 66 -11.64 8.48 6.01
CA ASP A 66 -10.81 8.90 4.89
C ASP A 66 -10.06 7.71 4.28
N VAL A 67 -9.71 7.86 3.02
CA VAL A 67 -8.90 6.90 2.27
C VAL A 67 -7.65 7.62 1.76
N THR A 68 -6.50 7.01 1.96
CA THR A 68 -5.26 7.44 1.34
C THR A 68 -4.72 6.37 0.42
N ASN A 69 -4.22 6.77 -0.73
CA ASN A 69 -3.59 5.88 -1.71
C ASN A 69 -2.27 6.51 -2.12
N LYS A 70 -1.16 5.87 -1.75
CA LYS A 70 0.18 6.36 -2.03
C LYS A 70 0.97 5.37 -2.86
N LYS A 71 1.81 5.91 -3.73
CA LYS A 71 2.75 5.14 -4.54
C LYS A 71 4.14 5.75 -4.41
N THR A 72 5.15 4.92 -4.53
CA THR A 72 6.55 5.33 -4.54
C THR A 72 7.31 4.60 -5.63
N ASN A 73 8.44 5.16 -6.04
CA ASN A 73 9.38 4.50 -6.92
C ASN A 73 10.04 3.32 -6.19
N ALA A 74 9.90 2.13 -6.74
CA ALA A 74 10.46 0.89 -6.21
C ALA A 74 11.74 0.44 -6.93
N ALA A 75 12.17 1.14 -7.99
CA ALA A 75 13.35 0.79 -8.74
C ALA A 75 14.60 0.84 -7.85
N ASN A 76 15.44 -0.20 -7.96
CA ASN A 76 16.68 -0.36 -7.18
C ASN A 76 16.48 -0.45 -5.65
N LYS A 77 15.27 -0.77 -5.20
CA LYS A 77 14.95 -1.04 -3.79
C LYS A 77 14.39 -2.45 -3.65
N SER A 78 14.58 -3.05 -2.46
CA SER A 78 13.84 -4.25 -2.12
C SER A 78 12.34 -3.93 -2.02
N ASP A 79 11.50 -4.93 -2.23
CA ASP A 79 10.06 -4.78 -2.08
C ASP A 79 9.69 -4.28 -0.68
N GLU A 80 10.32 -4.84 0.34
CA GLU A 80 10.08 -4.44 1.73
C GLU A 80 10.48 -2.98 1.97
N GLN A 81 11.64 -2.55 1.50
CA GLN A 81 12.09 -1.16 1.66
C GLN A 81 11.13 -0.18 0.97
N ALA A 82 10.72 -0.47 -0.26
CA ALA A 82 9.77 0.37 -0.99
C ALA A 82 8.40 0.40 -0.29
N CYS A 83 7.96 -0.75 0.23
CA CYS A 83 6.70 -0.87 0.96
C CYS A 83 6.71 -0.09 2.28
N ARG A 84 7.80 -0.15 3.05
CA ARG A 84 7.95 0.64 4.28
C ARG A 84 7.89 2.13 3.98
N TRP A 85 8.59 2.56 2.94
CA TRP A 85 8.62 3.96 2.53
C TRP A 85 7.23 4.47 2.13
N VAL A 86 6.51 3.73 1.29
CA VAL A 86 5.18 4.16 0.84
C VAL A 86 4.12 4.08 1.94
N ALA A 87 4.24 3.11 2.86
CA ALA A 87 3.37 3.03 4.03
C ALA A 87 3.52 4.24 4.94
N LEU A 88 4.74 4.73 5.14
CA LEU A 88 4.99 5.95 5.90
C LEU A 88 4.36 7.17 5.22
N SER A 89 4.39 7.25 3.90
CA SER A 89 3.70 8.31 3.16
C SER A 89 2.19 8.27 3.39
N ALA A 90 1.59 7.08 3.41
CA ALA A 90 0.17 6.92 3.71
C ALA A 90 -0.16 7.32 5.15
N LEU A 91 0.63 6.89 6.11
CA LEU A 91 0.45 7.28 7.53
C LEU A 91 0.61 8.78 7.73
N LYS A 92 1.58 9.40 7.07
CA LYS A 92 1.75 10.85 7.10
C LYS A 92 0.53 11.61 6.58
N ALA A 93 -0.08 11.15 5.52
CA ALA A 93 -1.30 11.74 4.99
C ALA A 93 -2.45 11.64 5.99
N LEU A 94 -2.61 10.48 6.63
CA LEU A 94 -3.62 10.29 7.69
C LEU A 94 -3.31 11.13 8.92
N GLN A 95 -2.05 11.24 9.33
CA GLN A 95 -1.64 12.11 10.43
C GLN A 95 -2.02 13.57 10.18
N SER A 96 -1.70 14.09 9.01
CA SER A 96 -2.05 15.45 8.62
C SER A 96 -3.58 15.66 8.57
N GLY A 97 -4.31 14.69 8.04
CA GLY A 97 -5.77 14.73 8.01
C GLY A 97 -6.39 14.73 9.41
N ALA A 98 -5.84 13.94 10.32
CA ALA A 98 -6.26 13.90 11.72
C ALA A 98 -5.99 15.25 12.42
N GLN A 99 -4.80 15.79 12.27
CA GLN A 99 -4.41 17.07 12.85
C GLN A 99 -5.30 18.21 12.35
N ALA A 100 -5.62 18.24 11.07
CA ALA A 100 -6.49 19.27 10.48
C ALA A 100 -7.91 19.23 11.07
N ARG A 101 -8.35 18.08 11.59
CA ARG A 101 -9.68 17.91 12.21
C ARG A 101 -9.67 17.99 13.72
N GLY A 102 -8.53 18.19 14.35
CA GLY A 102 -8.39 18.13 15.80
C GLY A 102 -8.51 16.72 16.37
N ALA A 103 -8.34 15.70 15.55
CA ALA A 103 -8.28 14.30 15.96
C ALA A 103 -6.89 13.96 16.53
N ASN A 104 -6.84 13.01 17.46
CA ASN A 104 -5.58 12.49 18.01
C ASN A 104 -5.34 11.02 17.67
N ALA A 105 -6.20 10.46 16.84
CA ALA A 105 -6.08 9.07 16.39
C ALA A 105 -6.71 8.86 15.02
N VAL A 106 -6.26 7.79 14.37
CA VAL A 106 -6.94 7.15 13.25
C VAL A 106 -7.23 5.72 13.69
N VAL A 107 -8.49 5.34 13.65
CA VAL A 107 -8.96 4.04 14.16
C VAL A 107 -9.61 3.22 13.04
N ASP A 108 -9.84 1.95 13.30
CA ASP A 108 -10.46 1.00 12.35
C ASP A 108 -9.73 0.97 11.00
N ILE A 109 -8.41 1.09 11.02
CA ILE A 109 -7.61 1.12 9.80
C ILE A 109 -7.63 -0.26 9.14
N VAL A 110 -7.96 -0.25 7.85
CA VAL A 110 -7.85 -1.41 6.98
C VAL A 110 -7.02 -1.05 5.75
N SER A 111 -6.38 -2.02 5.14
CA SER A 111 -5.80 -1.83 3.81
C SER A 111 -6.92 -1.82 2.76
N PHE A 112 -6.76 -0.98 1.74
CA PHE A 112 -7.83 -0.70 0.79
C PHE A 112 -7.32 -0.59 -0.65
N TYR A 113 -6.34 -1.40 -0.99
CA TYR A 113 -5.72 -1.38 -2.32
C TYR A 113 -6.74 -1.82 -3.39
N LYS A 114 -6.87 -1.00 -4.43
CA LYS A 114 -7.89 -1.18 -5.49
C LYS A 114 -9.31 -1.36 -4.94
N ARG A 115 -9.61 -0.70 -3.80
CA ARG A 115 -10.88 -0.74 -3.08
C ARG A 115 -11.22 -2.14 -2.51
N ASN A 116 -10.23 -3.02 -2.37
CA ASN A 116 -10.39 -4.30 -1.72
C ASN A 116 -9.96 -4.20 -0.26
N GLU A 117 -10.90 -4.41 0.65
CA GLU A 117 -10.65 -4.31 2.07
C GLU A 117 -9.88 -5.53 2.59
N PHE A 118 -8.78 -5.28 3.26
CA PHE A 118 -8.03 -6.29 4.00
C PHE A 118 -7.94 -5.86 5.47
N ARG A 119 -8.48 -6.71 6.34
CA ARG A 119 -8.54 -6.49 7.79
C ARG A 119 -7.52 -7.36 8.49
N SER A 120 -6.68 -6.74 9.29
CA SER A 120 -5.73 -7.41 10.18
C SER A 120 -5.48 -6.52 11.38
N SER A 121 -5.39 -7.12 12.56
CA SER A 121 -5.05 -6.39 13.79
C SER A 121 -3.53 -6.16 13.94
N THR A 122 -2.72 -6.65 13.02
CA THR A 122 -1.26 -6.55 13.08
C THR A 122 -0.62 -5.99 11.81
N ASN A 123 -1.16 -6.32 10.63
CA ASN A 123 -0.49 -6.09 9.35
C ASN A 123 -1.25 -5.13 8.44
N TYR A 124 -0.49 -4.42 7.63
CA TYR A 124 -1.00 -3.72 6.45
C TYR A 124 -0.55 -4.43 5.18
N GLU A 125 -1.28 -4.21 4.08
CA GLU A 125 -0.89 -4.69 2.75
C GLU A 125 -0.08 -3.66 2.00
N CYS A 126 0.90 -4.14 1.25
CA CYS A 126 1.60 -3.37 0.22
C CYS A 126 1.69 -4.21 -1.06
N TYR A 127 1.62 -3.54 -2.19
CA TYR A 127 1.81 -4.17 -3.49
C TYR A 127 3.05 -3.58 -4.14
N ALA A 128 4.03 -4.44 -4.41
CA ALA A 128 5.32 -4.04 -4.96
C ALA A 128 5.51 -4.59 -6.38
N GLY A 129 5.68 -3.68 -7.30
CA GLY A 129 6.07 -3.97 -8.69
C GLY A 129 7.55 -3.70 -8.91
N THR A 130 7.98 -3.83 -10.17
CA THR A 130 9.36 -3.55 -10.56
C THR A 130 9.70 -2.06 -10.46
N ILE A 131 8.73 -1.18 -10.73
CA ILE A 131 8.93 0.27 -10.81
C ILE A 131 8.23 1.00 -9.68
N LEU A 132 7.03 0.55 -9.27
CA LEU A 132 6.19 1.20 -8.28
C LEU A 132 5.81 0.25 -7.15
N ALA A 133 5.73 0.78 -5.93
CA ALA A 133 5.06 0.13 -4.81
C ALA A 133 3.91 1.02 -4.32
N GLY A 134 2.84 0.40 -3.86
CA GLY A 134 1.62 1.08 -3.45
C GLY A 134 1.06 0.58 -2.13
N VAL A 135 0.57 1.52 -1.32
CA VAL A 135 -0.20 1.26 -0.10
C VAL A 135 -1.46 2.13 -0.13
N ALA A 136 -2.60 1.51 0.10
CA ALA A 136 -3.85 2.21 0.32
C ALA A 136 -4.39 1.84 1.71
N LEU A 137 -4.78 2.84 2.47
CA LEU A 137 -5.35 2.69 3.81
C LEU A 137 -6.68 3.43 3.88
N LYS A 138 -7.63 2.83 4.59
CA LYS A 138 -8.89 3.46 4.95
C LYS A 138 -9.01 3.45 6.47
N GLY A 139 -9.37 4.58 7.07
CA GLY A 139 -9.50 4.69 8.51
C GLY A 139 -10.45 5.80 8.90
N THR A 140 -10.78 5.84 10.19
CA THR A 140 -11.67 6.83 10.77
C THR A 140 -10.86 7.75 11.69
N TYR A 141 -10.93 9.05 11.44
CA TYR A 141 -10.38 10.03 12.37
C TYR A 141 -11.18 10.04 13.66
N ALA A 142 -10.49 10.13 14.79
CA ALA A 142 -11.14 10.03 16.08
C ALA A 142 -10.42 10.81 17.17
N ARG A 143 -11.19 11.17 18.20
CA ARG A 143 -10.66 11.50 19.52
C ARG A 143 -10.70 10.25 20.37
N VAL A 144 -9.57 9.91 20.96
CA VAL A 144 -9.42 8.81 21.92
C VAL A 144 -8.87 9.34 23.23
N ASN A 145 -9.14 8.61 24.31
CA ASN A 145 -8.68 8.98 25.67
C ASN A 145 -7.29 8.43 25.94
#